data_e73e0fe610bafe9d7e43affbad73f0ee
#
_entry.id   e73e0fe610bafe9d7e43affbad73f0ee
#
_cell.length_a   1.000
_cell.length_b   1.000
_cell.length_c   1.000
_cell.angle_alpha   90.00
_cell.angle_beta   90.00
_cell.angle_gamma   90.00
#
_symmetry.space_group_name_H-M   'P 1'
#
loop_
_entity.id
_entity.type
_entity.pdbx_description
1 polymer ?
#
loop_
_entity_poly.entity_id
_entity_poly.type
_entity_poly.pdbx_seq_one_letter_code
_entity_poly.pdbx_strand_id
1 'polypeptide(L)'
;MNYQKRSLASYVWRQQIWAFALLVAAGLGLGAIKISDYQTASQFAEDGVKVVGEVTHMKYYSSRTGSGGSSKTFRVSYTFATPEDPYNNGIQGVSEQFYEALTDGAPIAVWYLPSDPTSNVVDLDKLSSGLGLTLAIAAGVILAGAIGIGFSIARARACIKLRETGETLVATITHQVTEGKKKLKGHFQWRAADGREGRSLTAPLADLPPIGSSVTIFADPAQRLKPVWEGDVGSR
;
A
#
# COMPACT_ATOMS: atom_id res chain seq x y z
N MET A 1 -20.18 -18.30 -27.64
CA MET A 1 -18.75 -18.02 -27.39
C MET A 1 -18.21 -19.12 -26.47
N ASN A 2 -17.15 -19.82 -26.87
CA ASN A 2 -16.50 -20.81 -26.01
C ASN A 2 -15.47 -20.11 -25.14
N TYR A 3 -15.72 -20.02 -23.84
CA TYR A 3 -14.78 -19.43 -22.89
C TYR A 3 -13.79 -20.50 -22.42
N GLN A 4 -12.49 -20.25 -22.57
CA GLN A 4 -11.46 -21.16 -22.06
C GLN A 4 -11.57 -21.34 -20.54
N LYS A 5 -11.42 -22.56 -20.05
CA LYS A 5 -11.38 -22.90 -18.62
C LYS A 5 -10.27 -22.10 -17.92
N ARG A 6 -10.63 -21.33 -16.91
CA ARG A 6 -9.67 -20.49 -16.18
C ARG A 6 -9.10 -21.20 -14.95
N SER A 7 -7.81 -21.02 -14.72
CA SER A 7 -7.16 -21.46 -13.49
C SER A 7 -7.54 -20.56 -12.32
N LEU A 8 -7.37 -21.09 -11.09
CA LEU A 8 -7.56 -20.32 -9.87
C LEU A 8 -6.72 -19.02 -9.85
N ALA A 9 -5.46 -19.12 -10.23
CA ALA A 9 -4.52 -18.00 -10.26
C ALA A 9 -5.01 -16.88 -11.22
N SER A 10 -5.44 -17.25 -12.43
CA SER A 10 -5.97 -16.32 -13.43
C SER A 10 -7.23 -15.60 -12.93
N TYR A 11 -8.12 -16.32 -12.25
CA TYR A 11 -9.35 -15.74 -11.71
C TYR A 11 -9.08 -14.79 -10.53
N VAL A 12 -8.20 -15.20 -9.60
CA VAL A 12 -7.78 -14.39 -8.44
C VAL A 12 -7.10 -13.10 -8.90
N TRP A 13 -6.24 -13.17 -9.93
CA TRP A 13 -5.58 -11.99 -10.49
C TRP A 13 -6.57 -10.93 -10.99
N ARG A 14 -7.65 -11.36 -11.62
CA ARG A 14 -8.73 -10.46 -12.09
C ARG A 14 -9.55 -9.84 -10.96
N GLN A 15 -9.55 -10.43 -9.76
CA GLN A 15 -10.20 -9.88 -8.57
C GLN A 15 -9.36 -8.78 -7.85
N GLN A 16 -8.37 -8.22 -8.54
CA GLN A 16 -7.53 -7.14 -8.00
C GLN A 16 -6.74 -7.51 -6.73
N ILE A 17 -6.35 -8.78 -6.58
CA ILE A 17 -5.52 -9.24 -5.45
C ILE A 17 -4.21 -8.45 -5.34
N TRP A 18 -3.71 -7.90 -6.44
CA TRP A 18 -2.53 -7.06 -6.49
C TRP A 18 -2.63 -5.83 -5.58
N ALA A 19 -3.86 -5.27 -5.39
CA ALA A 19 -4.07 -4.14 -4.50
C ALA A 19 -3.81 -4.51 -3.04
N PHE A 20 -4.23 -5.70 -2.62
CA PHE A 20 -3.95 -6.22 -1.27
C PHE A 20 -2.47 -6.60 -1.10
N ALA A 21 -1.84 -7.13 -2.14
CA ALA A 21 -0.39 -7.41 -2.14
C ALA A 21 0.43 -6.12 -2.00
N LEU A 22 0.01 -5.02 -2.64
CA LEU A 22 0.63 -3.70 -2.46
C LEU A 22 0.47 -3.17 -1.04
N LEU A 23 -0.67 -3.39 -0.38
CA LEU A 23 -0.85 -3.02 1.03
C LEU A 23 0.14 -3.77 1.93
N VAL A 24 0.29 -5.08 1.72
CA VAL A 24 1.27 -5.88 2.47
C VAL A 24 2.69 -5.35 2.23
N ALA A 25 3.07 -5.11 0.98
CA ALA A 25 4.39 -4.58 0.63
C ALA A 25 4.63 -3.19 1.24
N ALA A 26 3.63 -2.30 1.23
CA ALA A 26 3.72 -0.99 1.86
C ALA A 26 3.91 -1.08 3.38
N GLY A 27 3.15 -1.96 4.05
CA GLY A 27 3.31 -2.19 5.49
C GLY A 27 4.70 -2.73 5.86
N LEU A 28 5.23 -3.70 5.08
CA LEU A 28 6.58 -4.22 5.25
C LEU A 28 7.64 -3.14 5.03
N GLY A 29 7.49 -2.31 4.00
CA GLY A 29 8.40 -1.19 3.71
C GLY A 29 8.44 -0.16 4.84
N LEU A 30 7.28 0.24 5.36
CA LEU A 30 7.19 1.17 6.49
C LEU A 30 7.84 0.59 7.75
N GLY A 31 7.61 -0.68 8.05
CA GLY A 31 8.23 -1.36 9.19
C GLY A 31 9.75 -1.43 9.06
N ALA A 32 10.25 -1.82 7.88
CA ALA A 32 11.68 -1.94 7.62
C ALA A 32 12.43 -0.61 7.77
N ILE A 33 11.87 0.49 7.20
CA ILE A 33 12.44 1.83 7.34
C ILE A 33 12.55 2.22 8.82
N LYS A 34 11.48 2.03 9.59
CA LYS A 34 11.46 2.44 10.99
C LYS A 34 12.37 1.58 11.89
N ILE A 35 12.49 0.30 11.60
CA ILE A 35 13.46 -0.58 12.28
C ILE A 35 14.89 -0.13 11.98
N SER A 36 15.20 0.23 10.72
CA SER A 36 16.50 0.75 10.33
C SER A 36 16.83 2.07 11.04
N ASP A 37 15.87 3.01 11.11
CA ASP A 37 16.05 4.28 11.85
C ASP A 37 16.37 4.01 13.33
N TYR A 38 15.65 3.06 13.96
CA TYR A 38 15.86 2.70 15.36
C TYR A 38 17.23 2.03 15.58
N GLN A 39 17.64 1.11 14.69
CA GLN A 39 18.96 0.48 14.75
C GLN A 39 20.09 1.53 14.64
N THR A 40 19.92 2.50 13.74
CA THR A 40 20.85 3.62 13.59
C THR A 40 20.90 4.44 14.87
N ALA A 41 19.75 4.78 15.47
CA ALA A 41 19.71 5.52 16.74
C ALA A 41 20.40 4.75 17.88
N SER A 42 20.19 3.44 17.98
CA SER A 42 20.86 2.58 18.97
C SER A 42 22.36 2.55 18.76
N GLN A 43 22.82 2.43 17.51
CA GLN A 43 24.24 2.44 17.19
C GLN A 43 24.92 3.76 17.60
N PHE A 44 24.27 4.90 17.33
CA PHE A 44 24.78 6.19 17.80
C PHE A 44 24.75 6.35 19.32
N ALA A 45 23.79 5.72 20.01
CA ALA A 45 23.71 5.75 21.45
C ALA A 45 24.80 4.89 22.13
N GLU A 46 25.24 3.79 21.50
CA GLU A 46 26.24 2.85 22.00
C GLU A 46 27.66 3.25 21.59
N ASP A 47 27.87 3.53 20.29
CA ASP A 47 29.22 3.72 19.71
C ASP A 47 29.49 5.18 19.31
N GLY A 48 28.46 6.04 19.35
CA GLY A 48 28.59 7.43 18.91
C GLY A 48 29.37 8.32 19.84
N VAL A 49 30.24 9.15 19.28
CA VAL A 49 30.97 10.20 20.01
C VAL A 49 30.21 11.51 19.87
N LYS A 50 29.94 12.16 21.00
CA LYS A 50 29.26 13.44 21.05
C LYS A 50 30.27 14.59 20.97
N VAL A 51 30.08 15.49 20.03
CA VAL A 51 30.84 16.73 19.88
C VAL A 51 29.90 17.94 19.79
N VAL A 52 30.47 19.12 20.01
CA VAL A 52 29.76 20.38 19.84
C VAL A 52 30.03 20.87 18.41
N GLY A 53 29.00 21.03 17.63
CA GLY A 53 29.05 21.69 16.33
C GLY A 53 28.37 23.06 16.37
N GLU A 54 28.28 23.71 15.24
CA GLU A 54 27.65 25.01 15.05
C GLU A 54 26.59 24.92 13.93
N VAL A 55 25.40 25.47 14.15
CA VAL A 55 24.36 25.58 13.16
C VAL A 55 24.76 26.62 12.12
N THR A 56 24.89 26.20 10.87
CA THR A 56 25.26 27.10 9.76
C THR A 56 24.05 27.64 9.00
N HIS A 57 22.98 26.87 8.92
CA HIS A 57 21.77 27.30 8.21
C HIS A 57 20.56 26.49 8.64
N MET A 58 19.44 27.20 8.81
CA MET A 58 18.15 26.62 9.16
C MET A 58 17.13 26.84 8.03
N LYS A 59 16.40 25.79 7.63
CA LYS A 59 15.44 25.87 6.55
C LYS A 59 14.20 25.01 6.83
N TYR A 60 13.02 25.53 6.53
CA TYR A 60 11.81 24.72 6.55
C TYR A 60 11.12 24.74 5.17
N TYR A 61 10.49 23.65 4.84
CA TYR A 61 9.69 23.51 3.64
C TYR A 61 8.24 23.22 4.06
N SER A 62 7.30 23.92 3.44
CA SER A 62 5.88 23.65 3.61
C SER A 62 5.33 23.13 2.28
N SER A 63 4.75 21.94 2.28
CA SER A 63 4.04 21.40 1.12
C SER A 63 2.57 21.21 1.45
N ARG A 64 1.69 21.68 0.55
CA ARG A 64 0.25 21.40 0.64
C ARG A 64 -0.04 20.04 0.04
N THR A 65 -0.65 19.18 0.83
CA THR A 65 -1.21 17.90 0.35
C THR A 65 -2.58 18.18 -0.27
N GLY A 66 -2.91 17.51 -1.38
CA GLY A 66 -4.16 17.71 -2.12
C GLY A 66 -5.47 17.47 -1.33
N SER A 67 -5.38 16.99 -0.09
CA SER A 67 -6.47 16.80 0.87
C SER A 67 -6.64 17.97 1.87
N GLY A 68 -5.97 19.12 1.65
CA GLY A 68 -6.10 20.31 2.51
C GLY A 68 -5.17 20.34 3.74
N GLY A 69 -4.35 19.32 3.96
CA GLY A 69 -3.30 19.32 4.99
C GLY A 69 -2.01 20.00 4.52
N SER A 70 -1.31 20.68 5.42
CA SER A 70 0.06 21.15 5.17
C SER A 70 1.05 20.25 5.92
N SER A 71 2.08 19.77 5.22
CA SER A 71 3.21 19.07 5.83
C SER A 71 4.39 20.02 5.89
N LYS A 72 4.98 20.17 7.07
CA LYS A 72 6.21 20.94 7.27
C LYS A 72 7.38 19.96 7.43
N THR A 73 8.49 20.26 6.79
CA THR A 73 9.76 19.53 6.92
C THR A 73 10.82 20.51 7.35
N PHE A 74 11.43 20.26 8.50
CA PHE A 74 12.48 21.10 9.08
C PHE A 74 13.83 20.49 8.79
N ARG A 75 14.80 21.31 8.42
CA ARG A 75 16.14 20.89 8.06
C ARG A 75 17.17 21.83 8.65
N VAL A 76 18.21 21.27 9.26
CA VAL A 76 19.33 22.01 9.87
C VAL A 76 20.62 21.59 9.18
N SER A 77 21.41 22.57 8.75
CA SER A 77 22.79 22.39 8.30
C SER A 77 23.72 22.82 9.41
N TYR A 78 24.79 22.10 9.63
CA TYR A 78 25.72 22.33 10.73
C TYR A 78 27.14 21.93 10.34
N THR A 79 28.11 22.47 11.07
CA THR A 79 29.52 22.08 11.00
C THR A 79 29.98 21.56 12.33
N PHE A 80 30.93 20.64 12.33
CA PHE A 80 31.53 20.10 13.52
C PHE A 80 32.97 19.63 13.24
N ALA A 81 33.78 19.56 14.27
CA ALA A 81 35.15 19.09 14.19
C ALA A 81 35.25 17.67 14.75
N THR A 82 36.05 16.84 14.09
CA THR A 82 36.50 15.54 14.61
C THR A 82 38.04 15.58 14.82
N PRO A 83 38.65 14.63 15.54
CA PRO A 83 40.10 14.57 15.68
C PRO A 83 40.85 14.48 14.34
N GLU A 84 40.23 13.92 13.32
CA GLU A 84 40.82 13.66 12.00
C GLU A 84 40.54 14.79 10.99
N ASP A 85 39.40 15.47 11.12
CA ASP A 85 39.01 16.57 10.23
C ASP A 85 38.31 17.70 11.01
N PRO A 86 38.90 18.92 10.98
CA PRO A 86 38.33 20.08 11.68
C PRO A 86 37.09 20.66 11.01
N TYR A 87 36.71 20.23 9.78
CA TYR A 87 35.64 20.84 8.99
C TYR A 87 34.66 19.81 8.41
N ASN A 88 33.97 19.09 9.27
CA ASN A 88 32.88 18.23 8.81
C ASN A 88 31.58 19.02 8.69
N ASN A 89 30.79 18.72 7.67
CA ASN A 89 29.49 19.32 7.42
C ASN A 89 28.39 18.27 7.49
N GLY A 90 27.26 18.62 8.10
CA GLY A 90 26.08 17.78 8.12
C GLY A 90 24.82 18.52 7.72
N ILE A 91 23.86 17.79 7.15
CA ILE A 91 22.52 18.30 6.85
C ILE A 91 21.53 17.25 7.29
N GLN A 92 20.65 17.59 8.25
CA GLN A 92 19.67 16.64 8.73
C GLN A 92 18.27 17.22 8.81
N GLY A 93 17.26 16.38 8.55
CA GLY A 93 15.88 16.69 8.86
C GLY A 93 15.63 16.46 10.34
N VAL A 94 15.13 17.46 11.05
CA VAL A 94 14.90 17.43 12.50
C VAL A 94 13.41 17.53 12.84
N SER A 95 13.05 17.26 14.09
CA SER A 95 11.72 17.50 14.63
C SER A 95 11.40 19.00 14.72
N GLU A 96 10.11 19.38 14.70
CA GLU A 96 9.69 20.78 14.85
C GLU A 96 10.18 21.35 16.16
N GLN A 97 10.02 20.61 17.25
CA GLN A 97 10.48 21.03 18.58
C GLN A 97 11.99 21.28 18.65
N PHE A 98 12.78 20.40 18.01
CA PHE A 98 14.23 20.56 17.95
C PHE A 98 14.62 21.78 17.11
N TYR A 99 13.94 22.00 15.98
CA TYR A 99 14.17 23.16 15.12
C TYR A 99 13.86 24.48 15.81
N GLU A 100 12.74 24.59 16.54
CA GLU A 100 12.32 25.81 17.25
C GLU A 100 13.24 26.19 18.42
N ALA A 101 14.01 25.23 18.94
CA ALA A 101 14.98 25.47 20.01
C ALA A 101 16.33 26.00 19.50
N LEU A 102 16.54 26.07 18.19
CA LEU A 102 17.79 26.46 17.56
C LEU A 102 17.70 27.84 16.89
N THR A 103 18.87 28.45 16.68
CA THR A 103 19.08 29.66 15.85
C THR A 103 20.33 29.47 15.01
N ASP A 104 20.45 30.23 13.90
CA ASP A 104 21.68 30.22 13.12
C ASP A 104 22.86 30.70 14.00
N GLY A 105 23.99 29.99 13.93
CA GLY A 105 25.16 30.22 14.79
C GLY A 105 25.08 29.58 16.19
N ALA A 106 23.98 28.92 16.53
CA ALA A 106 23.85 28.27 17.83
C ALA A 106 24.72 27.01 17.93
N PRO A 107 25.26 26.71 19.15
CA PRO A 107 25.93 25.44 19.37
C PRO A 107 24.93 24.29 19.30
N ILE A 108 25.31 23.20 18.64
CA ILE A 108 24.48 22.00 18.47
C ILE A 108 25.26 20.75 18.85
N ALA A 109 24.60 19.82 19.55
CA ALA A 109 25.17 18.52 19.83
C ALA A 109 25.15 17.65 18.61
N VAL A 110 26.28 17.16 18.12
CA VAL A 110 26.44 16.27 16.99
C VAL A 110 26.96 14.93 17.49
N TRP A 111 26.30 13.86 17.11
CA TRP A 111 26.77 12.51 17.34
C TRP A 111 27.32 11.96 16.02
N TYR A 112 28.55 11.44 16.03
CA TYR A 112 29.14 10.80 14.87
C TYR A 112 29.76 9.45 15.25
N LEU A 113 29.89 8.57 14.26
CA LEU A 113 30.53 7.29 14.44
C LEU A 113 32.06 7.45 14.17
N PRO A 114 32.96 7.08 15.10
CA PRO A 114 34.41 7.17 14.86
C PRO A 114 34.88 6.35 13.65
N SER A 115 34.18 5.26 13.32
CA SER A 115 34.47 4.42 12.16
C SER A 115 34.05 5.06 10.82
N ASP A 116 33.09 5.98 10.86
CA ASP A 116 32.57 6.71 9.70
C ASP A 116 32.03 8.09 10.12
N PRO A 117 32.89 9.11 10.18
CA PRO A 117 32.49 10.48 10.57
C PRO A 117 31.46 11.13 9.64
N THR A 118 31.27 10.61 8.40
CA THR A 118 30.22 11.08 7.51
C THR A 118 28.82 10.65 7.99
N SER A 119 28.73 9.57 8.74
CA SER A 119 27.54 9.16 9.47
C SER A 119 27.45 9.96 10.76
N ASN A 120 26.57 10.97 10.75
CA ASN A 120 26.37 11.85 11.90
C ASN A 120 24.88 12.20 12.09
N VAL A 121 24.51 12.54 13.32
CA VAL A 121 23.14 12.83 13.70
C VAL A 121 23.07 13.90 14.79
N VAL A 122 22.04 14.76 14.73
CA VAL A 122 21.81 15.82 15.71
C VAL A 122 20.52 15.62 16.52
N ASP A 123 19.54 14.92 15.97
CA ASP A 123 18.23 14.68 16.61
C ASP A 123 17.99 13.16 16.72
N LEU A 124 18.58 12.53 17.74
CA LEU A 124 18.43 11.10 18.04
C LEU A 124 16.99 10.76 18.42
N ASP A 125 16.29 11.68 19.10
CA ASP A 125 14.93 11.46 19.55
C ASP A 125 13.98 11.30 18.35
N LYS A 126 14.23 12.04 17.27
CA LYS A 126 13.45 11.88 16.03
C LYS A 126 13.61 10.50 15.40
N LEU A 127 14.81 9.93 15.41
CA LEU A 127 15.07 8.59 14.87
C LEU A 127 14.35 7.51 15.67
N SER A 128 14.41 7.62 17.00
CA SER A 128 13.79 6.64 17.92
C SER A 128 12.29 6.87 18.13
N SER A 129 11.81 8.12 17.92
CA SER A 129 10.41 8.48 18.19
C SER A 129 9.43 7.76 17.28
N GLY A 130 8.26 7.45 17.83
CA GLY A 130 7.12 6.90 17.09
C GLY A 130 7.30 5.46 16.60
N LEU A 131 8.35 4.74 17.01
CA LEU A 131 8.59 3.34 16.62
C LEU A 131 7.37 2.47 16.89
N GLY A 132 6.85 2.48 18.11
CA GLY A 132 5.72 1.64 18.50
C GLY A 132 4.46 1.93 17.68
N LEU A 133 4.11 3.20 17.49
CA LEU A 133 2.97 3.62 16.69
C LEU A 133 3.14 3.22 15.22
N THR A 134 4.32 3.48 14.64
CA THR A 134 4.57 3.16 13.22
C THR A 134 4.53 1.65 12.99
N LEU A 135 5.10 0.83 13.88
CA LEU A 135 5.04 -0.62 13.80
C LEU A 135 3.60 -1.14 13.98
N ALA A 136 2.80 -0.54 14.86
CA ALA A 136 1.39 -0.89 15.01
C ALA A 136 0.59 -0.59 13.73
N ILE A 137 0.82 0.57 13.11
CA ILE A 137 0.19 0.92 11.82
C ILE A 137 0.65 -0.05 10.73
N ALA A 138 1.95 -0.33 10.63
CA ALA A 138 2.50 -1.27 9.65
C ALA A 138 1.89 -2.66 9.79
N ALA A 139 1.81 -3.18 11.03
CA ALA A 139 1.17 -4.46 11.33
C ALA A 139 -0.32 -4.47 10.95
N GLY A 140 -1.06 -3.39 11.24
CA GLY A 140 -2.46 -3.24 10.86
C GLY A 140 -2.66 -3.27 9.33
N VAL A 141 -1.80 -2.57 8.58
CA VAL A 141 -1.83 -2.56 7.11
C VAL A 141 -1.52 -3.95 6.52
N ILE A 142 -0.51 -4.64 7.06
CA ILE A 142 -0.16 -6.01 6.66
C ILE A 142 -1.33 -6.96 6.93
N LEU A 143 -1.92 -6.89 8.11
CA LEU A 143 -3.05 -7.74 8.51
C LEU A 143 -4.26 -7.50 7.59
N ALA A 144 -4.62 -6.25 7.32
CA ALA A 144 -5.71 -5.91 6.40
C ALA A 144 -5.45 -6.44 4.98
N GLY A 145 -4.23 -6.31 4.48
CA GLY A 145 -3.83 -6.88 3.19
C GLY A 145 -3.92 -8.41 3.16
N ALA A 146 -3.44 -9.10 4.21
CA ALA A 146 -3.49 -10.55 4.33
C ALA A 146 -4.93 -11.08 4.40
N ILE A 147 -5.81 -10.42 5.15
CA ILE A 147 -7.24 -10.75 5.21
C ILE A 147 -7.88 -10.58 3.84
N GLY A 148 -7.60 -9.48 3.13
CA GLY A 148 -8.09 -9.22 1.77
C GLY A 148 -7.66 -10.30 0.77
N ILE A 149 -6.41 -10.74 0.83
CA ILE A 149 -5.87 -11.84 0.02
C ILE A 149 -6.61 -13.14 0.35
N GLY A 150 -6.73 -13.49 1.63
CA GLY A 150 -7.43 -14.70 2.08
C GLY A 150 -8.87 -14.74 1.61
N PHE A 151 -9.59 -13.64 1.76
CA PHE A 151 -10.97 -13.50 1.29
C PHE A 151 -11.10 -13.64 -0.23
N SER A 152 -10.18 -13.02 -1.00
CA SER A 152 -10.16 -13.12 -2.46
C SER A 152 -9.92 -14.56 -2.93
N ILE A 153 -9.00 -15.28 -2.30
CA ILE A 153 -8.71 -16.69 -2.61
C ILE A 153 -9.91 -17.58 -2.24
N ALA A 154 -10.50 -17.40 -1.07
CA ALA A 154 -11.67 -18.17 -0.64
C ALA A 154 -12.84 -17.99 -1.62
N ARG A 155 -13.12 -16.74 -2.00
CA ARG A 155 -14.14 -16.42 -3.00
C ARG A 155 -13.84 -17.04 -4.36
N ALA A 156 -12.58 -16.97 -4.82
CA ALA A 156 -12.17 -17.55 -6.09
C ALA A 156 -12.36 -19.07 -6.10
N ARG A 157 -11.99 -19.76 -5.02
CA ARG A 157 -12.21 -21.20 -4.86
C ARG A 157 -13.70 -21.55 -4.91
N ALA A 158 -14.54 -20.76 -4.23
CA ALA A 158 -15.99 -20.95 -4.26
C ALA A 158 -16.57 -20.79 -5.69
N CYS A 159 -16.14 -19.76 -6.44
CA CYS A 159 -16.58 -19.55 -7.82
C CYS A 159 -16.13 -20.69 -8.76
N ILE A 160 -14.90 -21.17 -8.65
CA ILE A 160 -14.41 -22.29 -9.44
C ILE A 160 -15.14 -23.59 -9.10
N LYS A 161 -15.37 -23.86 -7.81
CA LYS A 161 -16.18 -24.99 -7.38
C LYS A 161 -17.60 -24.91 -7.96
N LEU A 162 -18.19 -23.71 -7.94
CA LEU A 162 -19.52 -23.48 -8.51
C LEU A 162 -19.55 -23.77 -10.00
N ARG A 163 -18.50 -23.40 -10.78
CA ARG A 163 -18.37 -23.81 -12.18
C ARG A 163 -18.42 -25.33 -12.35
N GLU A 164 -17.78 -26.09 -11.47
CA GLU A 164 -17.64 -27.55 -11.59
C GLU A 164 -18.88 -28.31 -11.10
N THR A 165 -19.52 -27.84 -10.05
CA THR A 165 -20.59 -28.58 -9.35
C THR A 165 -21.94 -27.85 -9.40
N GLY A 166 -22.00 -26.59 -9.78
CA GLY A 166 -23.22 -25.80 -9.79
C GLY A 166 -24.16 -26.14 -10.93
N GLU A 167 -25.38 -25.69 -10.81
CA GLU A 167 -26.42 -25.75 -11.82
C GLU A 167 -26.15 -24.75 -12.95
N THR A 168 -26.30 -25.16 -14.19
CA THR A 168 -26.14 -24.28 -15.36
C THR A 168 -27.47 -23.63 -15.66
N LEU A 169 -27.53 -22.30 -15.66
CA LEU A 169 -28.72 -21.53 -15.97
C LEU A 169 -28.44 -20.51 -17.07
N VAL A 170 -29.47 -20.09 -17.73
CA VAL A 170 -29.44 -18.98 -18.69
C VAL A 170 -29.96 -17.72 -18.01
N ALA A 171 -29.23 -16.64 -18.16
CA ALA A 171 -29.59 -15.33 -17.64
C ALA A 171 -29.53 -14.28 -18.75
N THR A 172 -30.35 -13.24 -18.62
CA THR A 172 -30.38 -12.11 -19.57
C THR A 172 -29.65 -10.92 -19.00
N ILE A 173 -28.83 -10.24 -19.78
CA ILE A 173 -28.13 -9.03 -19.40
C ILE A 173 -29.13 -7.87 -19.33
N THR A 174 -29.23 -7.26 -18.14
CA THR A 174 -30.17 -6.17 -17.89
C THR A 174 -29.52 -4.79 -18.00
N HIS A 175 -28.29 -4.65 -17.56
CA HIS A 175 -27.57 -3.37 -17.52
C HIS A 175 -26.09 -3.57 -17.79
N GLN A 176 -25.45 -2.53 -18.36
CA GLN A 176 -24.00 -2.41 -18.44
C GLN A 176 -23.56 -1.14 -17.70
N VAL A 177 -22.54 -1.27 -16.86
CA VAL A 177 -21.96 -0.16 -16.08
C VAL A 177 -20.54 0.05 -16.53
N THR A 178 -20.22 1.26 -16.95
CA THR A 178 -18.85 1.65 -17.36
C THR A 178 -18.08 2.21 -16.17
N GLU A 179 -16.80 1.86 -16.07
CA GLU A 179 -15.94 2.26 -14.97
C GLU A 179 -14.74 3.09 -15.46
N GLY A 180 -14.31 4.04 -14.60
CA GLY A 180 -13.14 4.87 -14.81
C GLY A 180 -13.35 6.05 -15.76
N LYS A 181 -12.45 7.03 -15.72
CA LYS A 181 -12.53 8.29 -16.50
C LYS A 181 -12.56 8.06 -18.03
N LYS A 182 -11.87 7.04 -18.53
CA LYS A 182 -11.80 6.72 -19.97
C LYS A 182 -12.93 5.80 -20.44
N LYS A 183 -13.78 5.30 -19.55
CA LYS A 183 -14.93 4.40 -19.88
C LYS A 183 -14.54 3.22 -20.79
N LEU A 184 -13.31 2.71 -20.69
CA LEU A 184 -12.82 1.58 -21.51
C LEU A 184 -13.10 0.21 -20.89
N LYS A 185 -13.47 0.19 -19.61
CA LYS A 185 -13.78 -1.02 -18.84
C LYS A 185 -15.15 -0.89 -18.22
N GLY A 186 -15.76 -2.01 -17.92
CA GLY A 186 -17.05 -2.05 -17.25
C GLY A 186 -17.40 -3.46 -16.80
N HIS A 187 -18.59 -3.60 -16.26
CA HIS A 187 -19.22 -4.87 -15.94
C HIS A 187 -20.68 -4.82 -16.36
N PHE A 188 -21.31 -5.97 -16.46
CA PHE A 188 -22.75 -6.03 -16.69
C PHE A 188 -23.45 -6.70 -15.50
N GLN A 189 -24.73 -6.39 -15.38
CA GLN A 189 -25.67 -7.04 -14.47
C GLN A 189 -26.58 -7.95 -15.28
N TRP A 190 -26.95 -9.07 -14.69
CA TRP A 190 -27.81 -10.04 -15.32
C TRP A 190 -28.89 -10.55 -14.35
N ARG A 191 -29.99 -11.06 -14.94
CA ARG A 191 -31.07 -11.69 -14.20
C ARG A 191 -31.45 -13.01 -14.89
N ALA A 192 -31.54 -14.07 -14.09
CA ALA A 192 -32.03 -15.39 -14.53
C ALA A 192 -33.56 -15.45 -14.44
N ALA A 193 -34.14 -16.41 -15.15
CA ALA A 193 -35.62 -16.61 -15.18
C ALA A 193 -36.22 -16.92 -13.81
N ASP A 194 -35.45 -17.51 -12.92
CA ASP A 194 -35.82 -17.81 -11.52
C ASP A 194 -35.71 -16.63 -10.57
N GLY A 195 -35.38 -15.43 -11.08
CA GLY A 195 -35.22 -14.20 -10.30
C GLY A 195 -33.84 -13.99 -9.68
N ARG A 196 -32.90 -14.93 -9.80
CA ARG A 196 -31.53 -14.75 -9.35
C ARG A 196 -30.84 -13.67 -10.16
N GLU A 197 -30.07 -12.80 -9.48
CA GLU A 197 -29.34 -11.70 -10.08
C GLU A 197 -27.85 -11.78 -9.73
N GLY A 198 -27.02 -11.16 -10.57
CA GLY A 198 -25.62 -11.04 -10.32
C GLY A 198 -24.93 -10.06 -11.26
N ARG A 199 -23.62 -9.96 -11.10
CA ARG A 199 -22.79 -9.11 -11.96
C ARG A 199 -21.54 -9.84 -12.40
N SER A 200 -21.02 -9.49 -13.60
CA SER A 200 -19.72 -9.96 -14.07
C SER A 200 -18.56 -9.28 -13.33
N LEU A 201 -17.36 -9.82 -13.46
CA LEU A 201 -16.13 -9.09 -13.15
C LEU A 201 -15.93 -7.97 -14.18
N THR A 202 -15.16 -6.93 -13.77
CA THR A 202 -14.80 -5.84 -14.65
C THR A 202 -13.89 -6.34 -15.78
N ALA A 203 -14.26 -6.02 -17.02
CA ALA A 203 -13.54 -6.40 -18.25
C ALA A 203 -13.51 -5.21 -19.24
N PRO A 204 -12.68 -5.27 -20.31
CA PRO A 204 -12.80 -4.33 -21.43
C PRO A 204 -14.20 -4.34 -21.99
N LEU A 205 -14.75 -3.17 -22.34
CA LEU A 205 -16.13 -3.08 -22.88
C LEU A 205 -16.33 -3.87 -24.17
N ALA A 206 -15.28 -3.97 -24.99
CA ALA A 206 -15.32 -4.75 -26.23
C ALA A 206 -15.51 -6.25 -25.99
N ASP A 207 -15.16 -6.75 -24.81
CA ASP A 207 -15.28 -8.17 -24.46
C ASP A 207 -16.60 -8.50 -23.74
N LEU A 208 -17.41 -7.48 -23.44
CA LEU A 208 -18.69 -7.66 -22.76
C LEU A 208 -19.82 -7.92 -23.76
N PRO A 209 -20.68 -8.91 -23.51
CA PRO A 209 -21.86 -9.16 -24.35
C PRO A 209 -22.84 -7.96 -24.26
N PRO A 210 -23.60 -7.66 -25.31
CA PRO A 210 -24.53 -6.55 -25.34
C PRO A 210 -25.72 -6.76 -24.38
N ILE A 211 -26.38 -5.64 -24.02
CA ILE A 211 -27.60 -5.66 -23.19
C ILE A 211 -28.70 -6.44 -23.95
N GLY A 212 -29.46 -7.23 -23.20
CA GLY A 212 -30.52 -8.10 -23.76
C GLY A 212 -30.03 -9.45 -24.27
N SER A 213 -28.73 -9.68 -24.37
CA SER A 213 -28.19 -11.01 -24.75
C SER A 213 -28.30 -12.02 -23.60
N SER A 214 -28.38 -13.29 -23.96
CA SER A 214 -28.38 -14.41 -23.03
C SER A 214 -26.94 -14.83 -22.70
N VAL A 215 -26.69 -15.13 -21.46
CA VAL A 215 -25.40 -15.61 -20.94
C VAL A 215 -25.60 -16.83 -20.08
N THR A 216 -24.60 -17.72 -20.08
CA THR A 216 -24.56 -18.89 -19.19
C THR A 216 -24.01 -18.49 -17.83
N ILE A 217 -24.69 -18.89 -16.77
CA ILE A 217 -24.26 -18.71 -15.38
C ILE A 217 -24.22 -20.05 -14.66
N PHE A 218 -23.33 -20.15 -13.68
CA PHE A 218 -23.28 -21.27 -12.74
C PHE A 218 -23.85 -20.84 -11.39
N ALA A 219 -24.83 -21.56 -10.89
CA ALA A 219 -25.57 -21.23 -9.70
C ALA A 219 -25.52 -22.36 -8.67
N ASP A 220 -25.51 -22.00 -7.39
CA ASP A 220 -25.63 -22.96 -6.30
C ASP A 220 -27.11 -23.36 -6.11
N PRO A 221 -27.46 -24.65 -6.24
CA PRO A 221 -28.84 -25.11 -6.00
C PRO A 221 -29.32 -24.77 -4.59
N ALA A 222 -28.42 -24.78 -3.60
CA ALA A 222 -28.73 -24.43 -2.22
C ALA A 222 -28.76 -22.91 -1.95
N GLN A 223 -28.51 -22.08 -2.97
CA GLN A 223 -28.50 -20.60 -2.92
C GLN A 223 -27.56 -19.98 -1.86
N ARG A 224 -26.57 -20.72 -1.40
CA ARG A 224 -25.57 -20.25 -0.41
C ARG A 224 -24.49 -19.37 -1.04
N LEU A 225 -24.21 -19.59 -2.32
CA LEU A 225 -23.23 -18.87 -3.09
C LEU A 225 -23.90 -18.01 -4.18
N LYS A 226 -23.36 -16.81 -4.40
CA LYS A 226 -23.83 -15.96 -5.49
C LYS A 226 -23.46 -16.61 -6.82
N PRO A 227 -24.40 -16.65 -7.80
CA PRO A 227 -24.14 -17.20 -9.11
C PRO A 227 -22.99 -16.45 -9.81
N VAL A 228 -22.28 -17.16 -10.68
CA VAL A 228 -21.13 -16.62 -11.42
C VAL A 228 -21.30 -16.81 -12.92
N TRP A 229 -20.90 -15.80 -13.69
CA TRP A 229 -20.94 -15.84 -15.13
C TRP A 229 -19.84 -16.77 -15.68
N GLU A 230 -20.17 -17.59 -16.69
CA GLU A 230 -19.25 -18.46 -17.39
C GLU A 230 -18.03 -17.73 -17.95
N GLY A 231 -18.20 -16.52 -18.53
CA GLY A 231 -17.09 -15.73 -19.05
C GLY A 231 -16.09 -15.24 -17.99
N ASP A 232 -16.46 -15.26 -16.70
CA ASP A 232 -15.56 -14.93 -15.60
C ASP A 232 -14.70 -16.13 -15.17
N VAL A 233 -15.28 -17.33 -15.12
CA VAL A 233 -14.62 -18.55 -14.61
C VAL A 233 -14.17 -19.50 -15.71
N GLY A 234 -14.66 -19.31 -16.93
CA GLY A 234 -14.48 -20.23 -18.07
C GLY A 234 -15.55 -21.33 -18.10
N SER A 235 -15.66 -22.01 -19.25
CA SER A 235 -16.53 -23.16 -19.43
C SER A 235 -16.08 -24.37 -18.60
N ARG A 236 -17.01 -25.30 -18.41
CA ARG A 236 -16.73 -26.63 -17.79
C ARG A 236 -15.75 -27.46 -18.57
#